data_02f0a9342045a48019097153aefdef53
#
_entry.id   02f0a9342045a48019097153aefdef53
#
_cell.length_a   1.000
_cell.length_b   1.000
_cell.length_c   1.000
_cell.angle_alpha   90.00
_cell.angle_beta   90.00
_cell.angle_gamma   90.00
#
_symmetry.space_group_name_H-M   'P 1'
#
loop_
_entity.id
_entity.type
_entity.pdbx_description
1 polymer ?
#
loop_
_entity_poly.entity_id
_entity_poly.type
_entity_poly.pdbx_seq_one_letter_code
_entity_poly.pdbx_strand_id
1 'polypeptide(L)'
;YQKKMTIDKNKINNDIEYVTNLKKSDCEYNIFTIDPKGSKDLDDGFHFEKKENNIFEIGIHIACPILFLKEYLHEILNRCCTVYTNKNINLIPDIYSENICSLLEKKNRKTMSIILQFNERCECIGQEIKESSVYIMKNYDYDTFDEKHYNSDRFQEWIQLSERYFNSKLDS
;
A
#
# COMPACT_ATOMS: atom_id res chain seq x y z
N TYR A 1 15.41 14.84 -23.19
CA TYR A 1 14.37 13.87 -23.63
C TYR A 1 14.47 12.63 -22.76
N GLN A 2 13.50 12.45 -21.86
CA GLN A 2 13.43 11.24 -21.03
C GLN A 2 12.86 10.10 -21.91
N LYS A 3 13.63 9.00 -22.06
CA LYS A 3 13.18 7.80 -22.76
C LYS A 3 12.41 6.89 -21.83
N LYS A 4 11.48 6.07 -22.35
CA LYS A 4 10.86 4.98 -21.56
C LYS A 4 11.96 4.05 -21.03
N MET A 5 11.84 3.66 -19.77
CA MET A 5 12.69 2.65 -19.17
C MET A 5 12.42 1.28 -19.79
N THR A 6 13.47 0.55 -20.09
CA THR A 6 13.37 -0.79 -20.70
C THR A 6 13.97 -1.82 -19.76
N ILE A 7 13.23 -2.88 -19.48
CA ILE A 7 13.65 -4.00 -18.64
C ILE A 7 13.65 -5.26 -19.48
N ASP A 8 14.58 -6.16 -19.19
CA ASP A 8 14.69 -7.44 -19.88
C ASP A 8 13.40 -8.27 -19.73
N LYS A 9 12.96 -8.89 -20.82
CA LYS A 9 11.72 -9.67 -20.86
C LYS A 9 11.74 -10.90 -19.95
N ASN A 10 12.91 -11.54 -19.82
CA ASN A 10 13.03 -12.73 -18.97
C ASN A 10 12.90 -12.32 -17.51
N LYS A 11 13.50 -11.16 -17.13
CA LYS A 11 13.32 -10.61 -15.79
C LYS A 11 11.85 -10.32 -15.50
N ILE A 12 11.15 -9.66 -16.41
CA ILE A 12 9.71 -9.37 -16.24
C ILE A 12 8.92 -10.66 -16.03
N ASN A 13 9.18 -11.71 -16.84
CA ASN A 13 8.50 -12.98 -16.71
C ASN A 13 8.80 -13.66 -15.37
N ASN A 14 10.05 -13.66 -14.94
CA ASN A 14 10.45 -14.21 -13.64
C ASN A 14 9.79 -13.47 -12.47
N ASP A 15 9.71 -12.14 -12.54
CA ASP A 15 9.07 -11.32 -11.51
C ASP A 15 7.55 -11.57 -11.46
N ILE A 16 6.88 -11.74 -12.62
CA ILE A 16 5.46 -12.12 -12.69
C ILE A 16 5.25 -13.51 -12.08
N GLU A 17 6.08 -14.47 -12.43
CA GLU A 17 6.01 -15.82 -11.86
C GLU A 17 6.22 -15.78 -10.35
N TYR A 18 7.21 -15.02 -9.88
CA TYR A 18 7.48 -14.86 -8.46
C TYR A 18 6.27 -14.32 -7.70
N VAL A 19 5.66 -13.19 -8.14
CA VAL A 19 4.51 -12.61 -7.43
C VAL A 19 3.25 -13.46 -7.53
N THR A 20 3.11 -14.24 -8.61
CA THR A 20 1.99 -15.17 -8.79
C THR A 20 2.08 -16.35 -7.82
N ASN A 21 3.30 -16.79 -7.52
CA ASN A 21 3.58 -17.93 -6.63
C ASN A 21 3.81 -17.51 -5.17
N LEU A 22 3.70 -16.22 -4.83
CA LEU A 22 3.77 -15.78 -3.45
C LEU A 22 2.73 -16.51 -2.61
N LYS A 23 3.18 -17.14 -1.53
CA LYS A 23 2.27 -17.75 -0.56
C LYS A 23 1.46 -16.65 0.13
N LYS A 24 0.21 -16.98 0.46
CA LYS A 24 -0.61 -16.12 1.31
C LYS A 24 0.17 -15.85 2.61
N SER A 25 0.16 -14.61 3.05
CA SER A 25 0.74 -14.24 4.34
C SER A 25 0.09 -15.05 5.47
N ASP A 26 0.88 -15.44 6.45
CA ASP A 26 0.37 -16.05 7.69
C ASP A 26 -0.44 -15.06 8.54
N CYS A 27 -0.35 -13.77 8.25
CA CYS A 27 -1.16 -12.72 8.88
C CYS A 27 -2.48 -12.56 8.12
N GLU A 28 -3.59 -12.90 8.77
CA GLU A 28 -4.96 -12.78 8.22
C GLU A 28 -5.51 -11.36 8.34
N TYR A 29 -4.74 -10.36 7.94
CA TYR A 29 -5.23 -8.99 7.90
C TYR A 29 -6.20 -8.77 6.75
N ASN A 30 -7.27 -8.04 7.02
CA ASN A 30 -8.20 -7.57 6.00
C ASN A 30 -7.65 -6.29 5.33
N ILE A 31 -6.66 -6.46 4.45
CA ILE A 31 -6.00 -5.34 3.78
C ILE A 31 -6.83 -4.91 2.58
N PHE A 32 -7.05 -3.61 2.47
CA PHE A 32 -7.77 -2.97 1.37
C PHE A 32 -7.06 -1.71 0.90
N THR A 33 -7.35 -1.28 -0.32
CA THR A 33 -6.92 0.02 -0.87
C THR A 33 -8.12 0.93 -1.07
N ILE A 34 -7.90 2.26 -1.12
CA ILE A 34 -8.91 3.27 -1.41
C ILE A 34 -8.30 4.25 -2.41
N ASP A 35 -8.76 4.22 -3.65
CA ASP A 35 -8.14 4.95 -4.75
C ASP A 35 -9.20 5.67 -5.60
N PRO A 36 -8.80 6.62 -6.46
CA PRO A 36 -9.71 7.16 -7.46
C PRO A 36 -10.24 6.06 -8.39
N LYS A 37 -11.49 6.18 -8.79
CA LYS A 37 -12.11 5.21 -9.72
C LYS A 37 -11.29 5.05 -11.00
N GLY A 38 -10.91 3.80 -11.29
CA GLY A 38 -10.13 3.45 -12.48
C GLY A 38 -8.62 3.55 -12.31
N SER A 39 -8.12 3.84 -11.11
CA SER A 39 -6.69 3.73 -10.78
C SER A 39 -6.19 2.30 -11.04
N LYS A 40 -4.96 2.20 -11.54
CA LYS A 40 -4.29 0.94 -11.85
C LYS A 40 -3.04 0.73 -11.01
N ASP A 41 -2.38 1.80 -10.64
CA ASP A 41 -1.21 1.87 -9.77
C ASP A 41 -1.68 2.09 -8.32
N LEU A 42 -2.00 1.00 -7.65
CA LEU A 42 -2.51 0.99 -6.29
C LEU A 42 -1.31 0.81 -5.36
N ASP A 43 -0.84 1.91 -4.77
CA ASP A 43 0.45 1.95 -4.10
C ASP A 43 0.37 1.75 -2.59
N ASP A 44 -0.76 2.05 -1.96
CA ASP A 44 -0.97 1.96 -0.54
C ASP A 44 -2.22 1.15 -0.16
N GLY A 45 -2.03 0.32 0.83
CA GLY A 45 -3.11 -0.50 1.40
C GLY A 45 -3.13 -0.39 2.91
N PHE A 46 -4.29 -0.62 3.50
CA PHE A 46 -4.53 -0.41 4.91
C PHE A 46 -5.19 -1.62 5.56
N HIS A 47 -4.91 -1.82 6.83
CA HIS A 47 -5.76 -2.61 7.70
C HIS A 47 -5.95 -1.91 9.04
N PHE A 48 -7.08 -2.22 9.68
CA PHE A 48 -7.42 -1.75 11.01
C PHE A 48 -7.89 -2.93 11.84
N GLU A 49 -7.27 -3.13 13.00
CA GLU A 49 -7.66 -4.18 13.93
C GLU A 49 -7.70 -3.68 15.35
N LYS A 50 -8.75 -4.07 16.08
CA LYS A 50 -8.82 -3.93 17.51
C LYS A 50 -8.36 -5.26 18.12
N LYS A 51 -7.22 -5.22 18.79
CA LYS A 51 -6.63 -6.35 19.49
C LYS A 51 -7.21 -6.46 20.90
N GLU A 52 -6.84 -7.50 21.61
CA GLU A 52 -7.12 -7.63 23.03
C GLU A 52 -6.59 -6.43 23.84
N ASN A 53 -7.15 -6.19 25.03
CA ASN A 53 -6.80 -5.07 25.91
C ASN A 53 -6.99 -3.69 25.29
N ASN A 54 -7.96 -3.56 24.35
CA ASN A 54 -8.28 -2.30 23.68
C ASN A 54 -7.07 -1.64 23.00
N ILE A 55 -6.17 -2.46 22.44
CA ILE A 55 -5.09 -1.99 21.59
C ILE A 55 -5.64 -1.86 20.17
N PHE A 56 -5.40 -0.72 19.55
CA PHE A 56 -5.77 -0.42 18.17
C PHE A 56 -4.54 -0.55 17.28
N GLU A 57 -4.59 -1.44 16.31
CA GLU A 57 -3.51 -1.65 15.35
C GLU A 57 -3.89 -1.10 13.98
N ILE A 58 -3.02 -0.25 13.43
CA ILE A 58 -3.11 0.28 12.06
C ILE A 58 -1.93 -0.25 11.29
N GLY A 59 -2.20 -0.90 10.15
CA GLY A 59 -1.18 -1.27 9.18
C GLY A 59 -1.28 -0.44 7.93
N ILE A 60 -0.16 0.10 7.50
CA ILE A 60 0.03 0.81 6.24
C ILE A 60 0.98 -0.04 5.40
N HIS A 61 0.54 -0.48 4.24
CA HIS A 61 1.26 -1.38 3.36
C HIS A 61 1.56 -0.67 2.06
N ILE A 62 2.82 -0.34 1.83
CA ILE A 62 3.26 0.42 0.66
C ILE A 62 3.86 -0.53 -0.37
N ALA A 63 3.38 -0.47 -1.61
CA ALA A 63 3.98 -1.16 -2.74
C ALA A 63 5.47 -0.82 -2.82
N CYS A 64 6.32 -1.84 -3.04
CA CYS A 64 7.76 -1.64 -2.97
C CYS A 64 8.45 -2.07 -4.28
N PRO A 65 8.38 -1.26 -5.35
CA PRO A 65 9.01 -1.56 -6.64
C PRO A 65 10.50 -1.83 -6.57
N ILE A 66 11.18 -1.24 -5.60
CA ILE A 66 12.64 -1.41 -5.44
C ILE A 66 13.05 -2.86 -5.15
N LEU A 67 12.16 -3.68 -4.59
CA LEU A 67 12.41 -5.10 -4.37
C LEU A 67 12.63 -5.87 -5.69
N PHE A 68 12.04 -5.38 -6.78
CA PHE A 68 12.14 -5.95 -8.11
C PHE A 68 13.13 -5.21 -9.00
N LEU A 69 13.28 -3.90 -8.79
CA LEU A 69 14.02 -2.98 -9.66
C LEU A 69 15.33 -2.47 -9.06
N LYS A 70 15.87 -3.16 -8.05
CA LYS A 70 17.08 -2.74 -7.33
C LYS A 70 18.27 -2.50 -8.27
N GLU A 71 18.44 -3.35 -9.28
CA GLU A 71 19.52 -3.24 -10.27
C GLU A 71 19.38 -2.02 -11.19
N TYR A 72 18.16 -1.48 -11.30
CA TYR A 72 17.85 -0.27 -12.09
C TYR A 72 17.76 1.00 -11.24
N LEU A 73 18.10 0.93 -9.95
CA LEU A 73 17.96 2.04 -9.01
C LEU A 73 18.64 3.32 -9.51
N HIS A 74 19.84 3.21 -10.06
CA HIS A 74 20.58 4.37 -10.58
C HIS A 74 19.81 5.05 -11.74
N GLU A 75 19.23 4.28 -12.65
CA GLU A 75 18.41 4.82 -13.73
C GLU A 75 17.13 5.49 -13.18
N ILE A 76 16.47 4.85 -12.23
CA ILE A 76 15.24 5.37 -11.59
C ILE A 76 15.54 6.71 -10.90
N LEU A 77 16.62 6.80 -10.13
CA LEU A 77 17.01 8.02 -9.44
C LEU A 77 17.36 9.15 -10.42
N ASN A 78 18.02 8.83 -11.55
CA ASN A 78 18.33 9.82 -12.57
C ASN A 78 17.09 10.32 -13.33
N ARG A 79 16.00 9.55 -13.34
CA ARG A 79 14.72 9.94 -13.96
C ARG A 79 13.91 10.90 -13.09
N CYS A 80 14.07 10.81 -11.80
CA CYS A 80 13.47 11.65 -10.75
C CYS A 80 11.94 11.57 -10.63
N CYS A 81 11.17 11.55 -11.72
CA CYS A 81 9.71 11.60 -11.68
C CYS A 81 9.07 11.04 -12.96
N THR A 82 7.76 10.82 -12.89
CA THR A 82 6.91 10.64 -14.07
C THR A 82 6.73 11.95 -14.78
N VAL A 83 6.84 11.94 -16.12
CA VAL A 83 6.63 13.13 -16.96
C VAL A 83 5.28 13.02 -17.64
N TYR A 84 4.38 13.94 -17.29
CA TYR A 84 3.03 14.02 -17.83
C TYR A 84 3.03 14.86 -19.11
N THR A 85 2.80 14.22 -20.24
CA THR A 85 2.67 14.85 -21.59
C THR A 85 1.50 14.18 -22.31
N ASN A 86 1.34 14.46 -23.61
CA ASN A 86 0.34 13.74 -24.43
C ASN A 86 0.52 12.20 -24.41
N LYS A 87 1.73 11.74 -24.08
CA LYS A 87 2.04 10.32 -23.76
C LYS A 87 2.86 10.33 -22.50
N ASN A 88 2.27 9.88 -21.39
CA ASN A 88 2.97 9.80 -20.12
C ASN A 88 4.24 8.94 -20.24
N ILE A 89 5.32 9.42 -19.64
CA ILE A 89 6.56 8.68 -19.49
C ILE A 89 6.69 8.39 -18.00
N ASN A 90 6.26 7.20 -17.60
CA ASN A 90 6.27 6.79 -16.22
C ASN A 90 7.68 6.60 -15.69
N LEU A 91 7.87 6.82 -14.40
CA LEU A 91 9.15 6.66 -13.69
C LEU A 91 9.68 5.24 -13.85
N ILE A 92 8.80 4.26 -13.68
CA ILE A 92 9.05 2.83 -13.89
C ILE A 92 8.08 2.29 -14.96
N PRO A 93 8.39 1.14 -15.60
CA PRO A 93 7.49 0.56 -16.60
C PRO A 93 6.12 0.18 -16.02
N ASP A 94 5.06 0.39 -16.79
CA ASP A 94 3.66 0.16 -16.40
C ASP A 94 3.43 -1.28 -15.90
N ILE A 95 4.17 -2.25 -16.44
CA ILE A 95 4.09 -3.66 -15.99
C ILE A 95 4.45 -3.81 -14.50
N TYR A 96 5.31 -2.95 -13.96
CA TYR A 96 5.64 -2.93 -12.54
C TYR A 96 4.66 -2.10 -11.74
N SER A 97 4.37 -0.87 -12.15
CA SER A 97 3.48 0.03 -11.40
C SER A 97 2.03 -0.43 -11.42
N GLU A 98 1.52 -0.96 -12.53
CA GLU A 98 0.12 -1.32 -12.69
C GLU A 98 -0.17 -2.82 -12.45
N ASN A 99 0.88 -3.67 -12.35
CA ASN A 99 0.69 -5.13 -12.20
C ASN A 99 1.55 -5.73 -11.09
N ILE A 100 2.87 -5.87 -11.30
CA ILE A 100 3.75 -6.64 -10.39
C ILE A 100 3.73 -6.07 -8.97
N CYS A 101 3.78 -4.75 -8.83
CA CYS A 101 3.83 -4.05 -7.55
C CYS A 101 2.46 -3.56 -7.09
N SER A 102 1.55 -3.25 -8.01
CA SER A 102 0.22 -2.73 -7.69
C SER A 102 -0.56 -3.66 -6.73
N LEU A 103 -1.16 -3.10 -5.70
CA LEU A 103 -1.88 -3.82 -4.65
C LEU A 103 -3.27 -4.27 -5.13
N LEU A 104 -3.29 -5.11 -6.17
CA LEU A 104 -4.49 -5.60 -6.82
C LEU A 104 -5.29 -6.56 -5.94
N GLU A 105 -6.61 -6.42 -5.95
CA GLU A 105 -7.56 -7.29 -5.22
C GLU A 105 -7.32 -8.78 -5.49
N LYS A 106 -7.41 -9.59 -4.43
CA LYS A 106 -7.21 -11.05 -4.44
C LYS A 106 -5.84 -11.49 -4.91
N LYS A 107 -4.83 -10.65 -4.68
CA LYS A 107 -3.43 -10.96 -5.01
C LYS A 107 -2.55 -10.85 -3.76
N ASN A 108 -1.52 -11.70 -3.72
CA ASN A 108 -0.42 -11.51 -2.79
C ASN A 108 0.56 -10.49 -3.37
N ARG A 109 1.09 -9.61 -2.54
CA ARG A 109 2.04 -8.56 -2.93
C ARG A 109 3.15 -8.38 -1.92
N LYS A 110 4.31 -8.00 -2.43
CA LYS A 110 5.44 -7.56 -1.60
C LYS A 110 5.28 -6.08 -1.27
N THR A 111 5.37 -5.76 0.01
CA THR A 111 5.21 -4.41 0.53
C THR A 111 6.29 -4.09 1.55
N MET A 112 6.54 -2.80 1.75
CA MET A 112 7.08 -2.27 2.98
C MET A 112 5.88 -1.94 3.87
N SER A 113 5.81 -2.55 5.04
CA SER A 113 4.68 -2.38 5.95
C SER A 113 5.10 -1.61 7.19
N ILE A 114 4.26 -0.66 7.58
CA ILE A 114 4.38 0.11 8.82
C ILE A 114 3.20 -0.31 9.69
N ILE A 115 3.48 -0.91 10.83
CA ILE A 115 2.47 -1.34 11.80
C ILE A 115 2.57 -0.43 13.02
N LEU A 116 1.47 0.22 13.37
CA LEU A 116 1.37 1.13 14.51
C LEU A 116 0.34 0.59 15.50
N GLN A 117 0.67 0.64 16.78
CA GLN A 117 -0.23 0.24 17.85
C GLN A 117 -0.51 1.41 18.78
N PHE A 118 -1.77 1.62 19.08
CA PHE A 118 -2.24 2.69 19.95
C PHE A 118 -3.06 2.12 21.10
N ASN A 119 -2.92 2.73 22.27
CA ASN A 119 -3.81 2.45 23.41
C ASN A 119 -5.09 3.32 23.34
N GLU A 120 -6.00 3.14 24.29
CA GLU A 120 -7.26 3.91 24.39
C GLU A 120 -7.06 5.42 24.57
N ARG A 121 -5.88 5.83 25.03
CA ARG A 121 -5.51 7.25 25.20
C ARG A 121 -4.91 7.84 23.91
N CYS A 122 -4.91 7.08 22.81
CA CYS A 122 -4.30 7.45 21.54
C CYS A 122 -2.77 7.63 21.61
N GLU A 123 -2.12 7.04 22.61
CA GLU A 123 -0.67 7.01 22.69
C GLU A 123 -0.14 5.87 21.81
N CYS A 124 0.85 6.17 20.96
CA CYS A 124 1.53 5.14 20.18
C CYS A 124 2.42 4.32 21.13
N ILE A 125 2.05 3.07 21.34
CA ILE A 125 2.73 2.14 22.26
C ILE A 125 3.62 1.12 21.55
N GLY A 126 3.51 1.03 20.22
CA GLY A 126 4.31 0.13 19.41
C GLY A 126 4.39 0.59 17.96
N GLN A 127 5.55 0.36 17.34
CA GLN A 127 5.75 0.59 15.90
C GLN A 127 6.70 -0.46 15.34
N GLU A 128 6.40 -0.93 14.14
CA GLU A 128 7.24 -1.86 13.40
C GLU A 128 7.28 -1.47 11.93
N ILE A 129 8.47 -1.50 11.32
CA ILE A 129 8.64 -1.34 9.87
C ILE A 129 9.32 -2.59 9.35
N LYS A 130 8.68 -3.26 8.40
CA LYS A 130 9.19 -4.51 7.84
C LYS A 130 8.81 -4.73 6.39
N GLU A 131 9.64 -5.49 5.68
CA GLU A 131 9.24 -6.11 4.42
C GLU A 131 8.18 -7.19 4.72
N SER A 132 7.09 -7.18 3.95
CA SER A 132 5.97 -8.09 4.14
C SER A 132 5.51 -8.70 2.82
N SER A 133 4.87 -9.87 2.92
CA SER A 133 4.02 -10.40 1.87
C SER A 133 2.58 -10.29 2.35
N VAL A 134 1.76 -9.52 1.65
CA VAL A 134 0.39 -9.23 2.06
C VAL A 134 -0.62 -9.72 1.04
N TYR A 135 -1.80 -10.11 1.50
CA TYR A 135 -2.92 -10.47 0.64
C TYR A 135 -3.94 -9.35 0.62
N ILE A 136 -4.23 -8.83 -0.56
CA ILE A 136 -5.19 -7.72 -0.73
C ILE A 136 -6.59 -8.28 -0.83
N MET A 137 -7.42 -7.97 0.15
CA MET A 137 -8.80 -8.46 0.22
C MET A 137 -9.71 -7.71 -0.73
N LYS A 138 -9.56 -6.38 -0.84
CA LYS A 138 -10.46 -5.53 -1.60
C LYS A 138 -9.78 -4.26 -2.10
N ASN A 139 -10.13 -3.84 -3.31
CA ASN A 139 -9.87 -2.49 -3.78
C ASN A 139 -11.20 -1.72 -3.79
N TYR A 140 -11.22 -0.56 -3.14
CA TYR A 140 -12.34 0.36 -3.11
C TYR A 140 -12.01 1.60 -3.93
N ASP A 141 -13.00 2.18 -4.58
CA ASP A 141 -12.97 3.59 -4.91
C ASP A 141 -13.58 4.42 -3.77
N TYR A 142 -13.35 5.73 -3.78
CA TYR A 142 -13.81 6.63 -2.71
C TYR A 142 -15.32 6.50 -2.47
N ASP A 143 -16.13 6.50 -3.53
CA ASP A 143 -17.59 6.44 -3.42
C ASP A 143 -18.05 5.12 -2.79
N THR A 144 -17.53 3.99 -3.28
CA THR A 144 -17.87 2.66 -2.75
C THR A 144 -17.37 2.42 -1.34
N PHE A 145 -16.27 3.05 -0.93
CA PHE A 145 -15.79 2.97 0.43
C PHE A 145 -16.70 3.75 1.39
N ASP A 146 -17.05 4.98 1.03
CA ASP A 146 -17.92 5.85 1.83
C ASP A 146 -19.31 5.23 2.02
N GLU A 147 -19.93 4.70 0.96
CA GLU A 147 -21.21 4.05 1.05
C GLU A 147 -21.25 2.84 2.01
N LYS A 148 -20.17 2.05 2.03
CA LYS A 148 -20.14 0.78 2.78
C LYS A 148 -19.60 0.92 4.20
N HIS A 149 -18.64 1.79 4.40
CA HIS A 149 -17.79 1.76 5.61
C HIS A 149 -17.88 3.02 6.45
N TYR A 150 -18.13 4.20 5.85
CA TYR A 150 -18.11 5.46 6.57
C TYR A 150 -19.04 5.47 7.79
N ASN A 151 -20.23 4.88 7.67
CA ASN A 151 -21.23 4.80 8.75
C ASN A 151 -21.15 3.48 9.57
N SER A 152 -20.16 2.64 9.34
CA SER A 152 -20.01 1.44 10.16
C SER A 152 -19.41 1.78 11.54
N ASP A 153 -19.94 1.18 12.61
CA ASP A 153 -19.45 1.40 13.99
C ASP A 153 -17.94 1.19 14.10
N ARG A 154 -17.43 0.18 13.40
CA ARG A 154 -16.01 -0.14 13.38
C ARG A 154 -15.18 1.01 12.80
N PHE A 155 -15.60 1.60 11.69
CA PHE A 155 -14.86 2.69 11.05
C PHE A 155 -14.99 3.98 11.85
N GLN A 156 -16.13 4.23 12.48
CA GLN A 156 -16.35 5.38 13.36
C GLN A 156 -15.42 5.34 14.60
N GLU A 157 -15.15 4.15 15.17
CA GLU A 157 -14.15 4.01 16.24
C GLU A 157 -12.76 4.49 15.77
N TRP A 158 -12.37 4.18 14.54
CA TRP A 158 -11.09 4.59 13.95
C TRP A 158 -11.03 6.08 13.63
N ILE A 159 -12.10 6.66 13.12
CA ILE A 159 -12.20 8.11 12.91
C ILE A 159 -12.02 8.83 14.26
N GLN A 160 -12.76 8.44 15.29
CA GLN A 160 -12.65 9.05 16.61
C GLN A 160 -11.25 8.89 17.23
N LEU A 161 -10.58 7.75 17.01
CA LEU A 161 -9.21 7.54 17.44
C LEU A 161 -8.27 8.51 16.73
N SER A 162 -8.40 8.63 15.40
CA SER A 162 -7.55 9.50 14.59
C SER A 162 -7.74 10.99 14.94
N GLU A 163 -8.97 11.42 15.15
CA GLU A 163 -9.29 12.78 15.59
C GLU A 163 -8.67 13.11 16.96
N ARG A 164 -8.80 12.18 17.92
CA ARG A 164 -8.17 12.35 19.24
C ARG A 164 -6.66 12.42 19.15
N TYR A 165 -6.03 11.55 18.34
CA TYR A 165 -4.60 11.58 18.12
C TYR A 165 -4.15 12.90 17.48
N PHE A 166 -4.85 13.36 16.44
CA PHE A 166 -4.54 14.62 15.77
C PHE A 166 -4.65 15.82 16.71
N ASN A 167 -5.74 15.91 17.47
CA ASN A 167 -5.95 16.98 18.43
C ASN A 167 -4.87 16.99 19.53
N SER A 168 -4.45 15.82 20.02
CA SER A 168 -3.37 15.72 21.01
C SER A 168 -2.02 16.24 20.52
N LYS A 169 -1.81 16.33 19.20
CA LYS A 169 -0.60 16.86 18.59
C LYS A 169 -0.65 18.35 18.30
N LEU A 170 -1.85 18.93 18.21
CA LEU A 170 -2.01 20.37 18.04
C LEU A 170 -1.79 21.14 19.37
N ASP A 171 -1.99 20.46 20.51
CA ASP A 171 -1.85 21.04 21.84
C ASP A 171 -0.42 20.88 22.43
N SER A 172 0.49 20.25 21.68
CA SER A 172 1.89 19.99 22.08
C SER A 172 2.88 20.87 21.30
#